data_b4c8a5e83d7d1def370c6f2feb907faa
#
_entry.id   b4c8a5e83d7d1def370c6f2feb907faa
#
_cell.length_a   1.000
_cell.length_b   1.000
_cell.length_c   1.000
_cell.angle_alpha   90.00
_cell.angle_beta   90.00
_cell.angle_gamma   90.00
#
_symmetry.space_group_name_H-M   'P 1'
#
loop_
_entity.id
_entity.type
_entity.pdbx_description
1 polymer ?
#
loop_
_entity_poly.entity_id
_entity_poly.type
_entity_poly.pdbx_seq_one_letter_code
_entity_poly.pdbx_strand_id
1 'polypeptide(L)'
;MRRLSGVLLACAVFLIPAFSHGHGDLFAQQAPQKTTFTGDVAVMAYAINPDKTADYEKVIAQLKDALSKSEAPEAKQQLAGWKVIKNATPNPDGSIVYIHIISPVVKEADYSIMNNIYNAVKDPAEQKAVFDMYRGAMKQALFVIQGPMVADLSK
;
A
#
# COMPACT_ATOMS: atom_id res chain seq x y z
N MET A 1 68.82 -44.73 7.18
CA MET A 1 68.69 -44.80 8.65
C MET A 1 67.47 -43.96 9.10
N ARG A 2 66.59 -44.63 9.72
CA ARG A 2 65.21 -44.19 10.11
C ARG A 2 65.23 -43.25 11.27
N ARG A 3 64.49 -42.19 11.27
CA ARG A 3 63.97 -41.60 12.49
C ARG A 3 62.50 -41.20 12.30
N LEU A 4 61.64 -41.93 13.02
CA LEU A 4 60.26 -41.58 13.28
C LEU A 4 60.21 -40.42 14.30
N SER A 5 59.37 -39.45 14.02
CA SER A 5 58.97 -38.50 15.05
C SER A 5 57.43 -38.40 15.02
N GLY A 6 56.84 -38.87 16.13
CA GLY A 6 55.40 -38.86 16.32
C GLY A 6 54.88 -37.45 16.53
N VAL A 7 53.74 -37.18 15.92
CA VAL A 7 52.97 -35.97 16.16
C VAL A 7 51.80 -36.32 17.09
N LEU A 8 51.82 -35.71 18.23
CA LEU A 8 50.75 -35.74 19.23
C LEU A 8 49.55 -34.97 18.70
N LEU A 9 48.42 -35.67 18.56
CA LEU A 9 47.13 -35.10 18.23
C LEU A 9 46.50 -34.52 19.49
N ALA A 10 46.51 -33.19 19.64
CA ALA A 10 45.79 -32.50 20.71
C ALA A 10 44.35 -32.25 20.21
N CYS A 11 43.40 -33.03 20.77
CA CYS A 11 41.96 -32.76 20.58
C CYS A 11 41.56 -31.51 21.38
N ALA A 12 41.45 -30.39 20.73
CA ALA A 12 40.80 -29.22 21.29
C ALA A 12 39.28 -29.36 21.15
N VAL A 13 38.63 -29.66 22.29
CA VAL A 13 37.16 -29.64 22.38
C VAL A 13 36.73 -28.19 22.40
N PHE A 14 36.20 -27.68 21.24
CA PHE A 14 35.55 -26.42 21.19
C PHE A 14 34.13 -26.56 21.76
N LEU A 15 33.93 -26.08 22.98
CA LEU A 15 32.64 -25.80 23.56
C LEU A 15 32.03 -24.63 22.80
N ILE A 16 31.08 -24.92 21.90
CA ILE A 16 30.25 -23.91 21.23
C ILE A 16 29.19 -23.48 22.24
N PRO A 17 29.17 -22.21 22.69
CA PRO A 17 28.03 -21.72 23.44
C PRO A 17 26.80 -21.74 22.54
N ALA A 18 25.76 -22.47 22.93
CA ALA A 18 24.46 -22.44 22.31
C ALA A 18 23.89 -21.02 22.47
N PHE A 19 24.12 -20.14 21.48
CA PHE A 19 23.36 -18.91 21.37
C PHE A 19 21.94 -19.30 20.98
N SER A 20 21.07 -19.34 21.98
CA SER A 20 19.63 -19.31 21.83
C SER A 20 19.28 -18.03 21.09
N HIS A 21 19.19 -18.09 19.75
CA HIS A 21 18.63 -17.04 18.95
C HIS A 21 17.14 -17.06 19.18
N GLY A 22 16.71 -16.24 20.13
CA GLY A 22 15.32 -15.81 20.18
C GLY A 22 15.01 -15.19 18.85
N HIS A 23 14.23 -15.88 18.02
CA HIS A 23 13.57 -15.30 16.85
C HIS A 23 12.51 -14.34 17.39
N GLY A 24 12.96 -13.17 17.88
CA GLY A 24 12.10 -12.02 17.98
C GLY A 24 11.78 -11.64 16.55
N ASP A 25 10.53 -11.83 16.16
CA ASP A 25 9.98 -11.34 14.92
C ASP A 25 10.22 -9.83 14.82
N LEU A 26 11.35 -9.46 14.26
CA LEU A 26 11.59 -8.11 13.75
C LEU A 26 10.80 -7.97 12.44
N PHE A 27 9.48 -8.09 12.52
CA PHE A 27 8.64 -7.36 11.59
C PHE A 27 8.80 -5.89 11.94
N ALA A 28 9.92 -5.30 11.54
CA ALA A 28 10.00 -3.87 11.37
C ALA A 28 8.86 -3.55 10.41
N GLN A 29 7.76 -3.05 10.97
CA GLN A 29 6.61 -2.58 10.22
C GLN A 29 7.14 -1.45 9.35
N GLN A 30 7.49 -1.79 8.12
CA GLN A 30 7.95 -0.84 7.13
C GLN A 30 6.85 0.21 7.03
N ALA A 31 7.17 1.47 7.35
CA ALA A 31 6.23 2.56 7.25
C ALA A 31 5.55 2.48 5.86
N PRO A 32 4.22 2.55 5.78
CA PRO A 32 3.52 2.37 4.53
C PRO A 32 4.07 3.34 3.48
N GLN A 33 4.48 2.81 2.34
CA GLN A 33 5.08 3.61 1.28
C GLN A 33 4.07 4.63 0.76
N LYS A 34 4.46 5.91 0.69
CA LYS A 34 3.63 6.97 0.12
C LYS A 34 3.45 6.78 -1.37
N THR A 35 2.26 7.12 -1.86
CA THR A 35 1.98 7.25 -3.29
C THR A 35 1.90 8.73 -3.63
N THR A 36 2.93 9.27 -4.26
CA THR A 36 3.00 10.68 -4.65
C THR A 36 3.05 10.84 -6.16
N PHE A 37 2.55 11.96 -6.66
CA PHE A 37 2.56 12.29 -8.07
C PHE A 37 3.21 13.65 -8.32
N THR A 38 3.89 13.78 -9.45
CA THR A 38 4.59 15.01 -9.88
C THR A 38 3.92 15.67 -11.09
N GLY A 39 3.05 14.92 -11.80
CA GLY A 39 2.25 15.46 -12.93
C GLY A 39 1.13 16.38 -12.46
N ASP A 40 0.42 16.98 -13.41
CA ASP A 40 -0.77 17.79 -13.13
C ASP A 40 -2.01 16.93 -12.92
N VAL A 41 -2.03 15.76 -13.55
CA VAL A 41 -3.09 14.75 -13.47
C VAL A 41 -2.48 13.39 -13.23
N ALA A 42 -3.16 12.56 -12.43
CA ALA A 42 -2.84 11.15 -12.28
C ALA A 42 -4.11 10.29 -12.38
N VAL A 43 -3.94 9.07 -12.85
CA VAL A 43 -5.00 8.06 -12.94
C VAL A 43 -4.46 6.74 -12.40
N MET A 44 -5.22 6.13 -11.49
CA MET A 44 -4.97 4.78 -11.00
C MET A 44 -6.16 3.90 -11.34
N ALA A 45 -5.94 2.67 -11.78
CA ALA A 45 -7.00 1.73 -12.08
C ALA A 45 -6.79 0.41 -11.34
N TYR A 46 -7.87 -0.09 -10.76
CA TYR A 46 -7.89 -1.33 -9.98
C TYR A 46 -9.00 -2.26 -10.47
N ALA A 47 -8.70 -3.54 -10.60
CA ALA A 47 -9.70 -4.59 -10.77
C ALA A 47 -10.12 -5.09 -9.38
N ILE A 48 -11.42 -5.08 -9.13
CA ILE A 48 -12.04 -5.47 -7.86
C ILE A 48 -12.82 -6.76 -8.06
N ASN A 49 -12.76 -7.67 -7.09
CA ASN A 49 -13.53 -8.90 -7.09
C ASN A 49 -15.03 -8.59 -7.17
N PRO A 50 -15.82 -9.28 -8.01
CA PRO A 50 -17.20 -8.91 -8.29
C PRO A 50 -18.11 -8.99 -7.05
N ASP A 51 -17.85 -9.94 -6.14
CA ASP A 51 -18.55 -10.13 -4.89
C ASP A 51 -18.10 -9.18 -3.76
N LYS A 52 -17.07 -8.37 -4.00
CA LYS A 52 -16.44 -7.47 -3.04
C LYS A 52 -16.53 -5.99 -3.39
N THR A 53 -17.33 -5.65 -4.40
CA THR A 53 -17.50 -4.23 -4.80
C THR A 53 -18.06 -3.38 -3.67
N ALA A 54 -19.02 -3.91 -2.90
CA ALA A 54 -19.60 -3.19 -1.76
C ALA A 54 -18.55 -2.95 -0.64
N ASP A 55 -17.65 -3.91 -0.41
CA ASP A 55 -16.57 -3.75 0.57
C ASP A 55 -15.59 -2.68 0.10
N TYR A 56 -15.22 -2.68 -1.20
CA TYR A 56 -14.36 -1.65 -1.76
C TYR A 56 -15.00 -0.25 -1.69
N GLU A 57 -16.30 -0.14 -1.99
CA GLU A 57 -17.03 1.14 -1.91
C GLU A 57 -17.10 1.68 -0.47
N LYS A 58 -17.18 0.80 0.54
CA LYS A 58 -17.04 1.19 1.96
C LYS A 58 -15.65 1.76 2.25
N VAL A 59 -14.59 1.12 1.74
CA VAL A 59 -13.22 1.64 1.89
C VAL A 59 -13.09 3.03 1.25
N ILE A 60 -13.67 3.26 0.07
CA ILE A 60 -13.67 4.57 -0.58
C ILE A 60 -14.46 5.60 0.22
N ALA A 61 -15.58 5.21 0.84
CA ALA A 61 -16.32 6.09 1.73
C ALA A 61 -15.51 6.47 2.98
N GLN A 62 -14.77 5.54 3.56
CA GLN A 62 -13.85 5.81 4.68
C GLN A 62 -12.67 6.71 4.26
N LEU A 63 -12.12 6.53 3.05
CA LEU A 63 -11.12 7.44 2.51
C LEU A 63 -11.65 8.87 2.40
N LYS A 64 -12.86 9.04 1.86
CA LYS A 64 -13.53 10.34 1.78
C LYS A 64 -13.71 10.99 3.16
N ASP A 65 -14.17 10.21 4.13
CA ASP A 65 -14.36 10.65 5.51
C ASP A 65 -13.01 11.05 6.15
N ALA A 66 -11.98 10.23 5.97
CA ALA A 66 -10.63 10.49 6.47
C ALA A 66 -10.06 11.82 5.93
N LEU A 67 -10.14 12.04 4.61
CA LEU A 67 -9.68 13.29 3.99
C LEU A 67 -10.52 14.50 4.44
N SER A 68 -11.83 14.32 4.62
CA SER A 68 -12.71 15.41 5.05
C SER A 68 -12.44 15.89 6.47
N LYS A 69 -12.00 14.98 7.35
CA LYS A 69 -11.69 15.23 8.76
C LYS A 69 -10.21 15.56 9.00
N SER A 70 -9.38 15.40 7.99
CA SER A 70 -7.95 15.66 8.12
C SER A 70 -7.66 17.15 8.32
N GLU A 71 -6.75 17.45 9.26
CA GLU A 71 -6.23 18.79 9.49
C GLU A 71 -5.06 19.16 8.57
N ALA A 72 -4.58 18.19 7.76
CA ALA A 72 -3.53 18.43 6.80
C ALA A 72 -3.98 19.45 5.74
N PRO A 73 -3.20 20.47 5.43
CA PRO A 73 -3.63 21.57 4.55
C PRO A 73 -3.92 21.09 3.12
N GLU A 74 -3.27 20.02 2.67
CA GLU A 74 -3.47 19.41 1.36
C GLU A 74 -4.72 18.53 1.26
N ALA A 75 -5.24 18.01 2.37
CA ALA A 75 -6.32 17.01 2.37
C ALA A 75 -7.61 17.50 1.70
N LYS A 76 -7.99 18.77 1.91
CA LYS A 76 -9.16 19.38 1.27
C LYS A 76 -8.98 19.51 -0.24
N GLN A 77 -7.77 19.82 -0.69
CA GLN A 77 -7.46 19.91 -2.11
C GLN A 77 -7.43 18.52 -2.75
N GLN A 78 -6.86 17.52 -2.06
CA GLN A 78 -6.93 16.12 -2.48
C GLN A 78 -8.38 15.66 -2.63
N LEU A 79 -9.22 15.91 -1.63
CA LEU A 79 -10.63 15.53 -1.64
C LEU A 79 -11.38 16.17 -2.82
N ALA A 80 -11.11 17.44 -3.12
CA ALA A 80 -11.75 18.15 -4.24
C ALA A 80 -11.32 17.61 -5.60
N GLY A 81 -10.03 17.20 -5.72
CA GLY A 81 -9.46 16.73 -6.98
C GLY A 81 -9.56 15.22 -7.21
N TRP A 82 -9.87 14.42 -6.19
CA TRP A 82 -9.87 12.95 -6.28
C TRP A 82 -11.26 12.39 -6.55
N LYS A 83 -11.46 11.84 -7.72
CA LYS A 83 -12.73 11.23 -8.16
C LYS A 83 -12.54 9.74 -8.39
N VAL A 84 -13.58 8.95 -8.10
CA VAL A 84 -13.58 7.50 -8.34
C VAL A 84 -14.74 7.16 -9.24
N ILE A 85 -14.47 6.41 -10.30
CA ILE A 85 -15.45 5.93 -11.28
C ILE A 85 -15.48 4.41 -11.21
N LYS A 86 -16.67 3.83 -11.13
CA LYS A 86 -16.92 2.41 -11.30
C LYS A 86 -17.25 2.13 -12.74
N ASN A 87 -16.54 1.21 -13.39
CA ASN A 87 -16.92 0.77 -14.73
C ASN A 87 -18.26 0.01 -14.69
N ALA A 88 -19.18 0.38 -15.55
CA ALA A 88 -20.50 -0.27 -15.63
C ALA A 88 -20.43 -1.69 -16.23
N THR A 89 -19.42 -1.93 -17.08
CA THR A 89 -19.23 -3.22 -17.75
C THR A 89 -18.16 -4.03 -17.05
N PRO A 90 -18.47 -5.24 -16.55
CA PRO A 90 -17.46 -6.14 -16.00
C PRO A 90 -16.42 -6.56 -17.05
N ASN A 91 -15.22 -6.86 -16.59
CA ASN A 91 -14.21 -7.54 -17.40
C ASN A 91 -14.66 -8.97 -17.75
N PRO A 92 -14.03 -9.63 -18.75
CA PRO A 92 -14.33 -11.02 -19.10
C PRO A 92 -14.20 -12.01 -17.94
N ASP A 93 -13.37 -11.72 -16.95
CA ASP A 93 -13.16 -12.52 -15.74
C ASP A 93 -14.11 -12.15 -14.59
N GLY A 94 -15.13 -11.33 -14.88
CA GLY A 94 -16.13 -10.86 -13.93
C GLY A 94 -15.70 -9.70 -13.02
N SER A 95 -14.41 -9.35 -12.99
CA SER A 95 -13.93 -8.24 -12.15
C SER A 95 -14.47 -6.90 -12.60
N ILE A 96 -14.66 -5.98 -11.65
CA ILE A 96 -15.11 -4.62 -11.91
C ILE A 96 -13.93 -3.65 -11.82
N VAL A 97 -13.75 -2.81 -12.83
CA VAL A 97 -12.69 -1.80 -12.81
C VAL A 97 -13.16 -0.55 -12.08
N TYR A 98 -12.37 -0.08 -11.12
CA TYR A 98 -12.50 1.22 -10.49
C TYR A 98 -11.33 2.10 -10.93
N ILE A 99 -11.65 3.30 -11.39
CA ILE A 99 -10.68 4.28 -11.89
C ILE A 99 -10.69 5.47 -10.94
N HIS A 100 -9.54 5.75 -10.37
CA HIS A 100 -9.27 6.93 -9.57
C HIS A 100 -8.67 8.00 -10.46
N ILE A 101 -9.34 9.12 -10.57
CA ILE A 101 -8.90 10.29 -11.33
C ILE A 101 -8.51 11.36 -10.32
N ILE A 102 -7.30 11.86 -10.43
CA ILE A 102 -6.74 12.90 -9.59
C ILE A 102 -6.43 14.10 -10.47
N SER A 103 -7.22 15.16 -10.35
CA SER A 103 -7.08 16.38 -11.14
C SER A 103 -7.69 17.59 -10.40
N PRO A 104 -6.90 18.60 -10.05
CA PRO A 104 -5.43 18.63 -10.15
C PRO A 104 -4.75 17.73 -9.13
N VAL A 105 -3.51 17.32 -9.40
CA VAL A 105 -2.63 16.67 -8.42
C VAL A 105 -2.13 17.71 -7.43
N VAL A 106 -2.24 17.41 -6.14
CA VAL A 106 -1.56 18.16 -5.08
C VAL A 106 -0.17 17.52 -4.91
N LYS A 107 0.88 18.23 -5.30
CA LYS A 107 2.26 17.73 -5.24
C LYS A 107 2.65 17.41 -3.80
N GLU A 108 3.49 16.38 -3.61
CA GLU A 108 3.96 15.88 -2.31
C GLU A 108 2.85 15.27 -1.41
N ALA A 109 1.57 15.39 -1.76
CA ALA A 109 0.50 14.75 -1.03
C ALA A 109 0.50 13.23 -1.24
N ASP A 110 0.12 12.49 -0.20
CA ASP A 110 0.05 11.03 -0.24
C ASP A 110 -1.31 10.55 -0.77
N TYR A 111 -1.32 9.89 -1.91
CA TYR A 111 -2.50 9.29 -2.54
C TYR A 111 -2.67 7.80 -2.24
N SER A 112 -1.93 7.26 -1.27
CA SER A 112 -2.19 5.92 -0.76
C SER A 112 -3.53 5.88 -0.02
N ILE A 113 -4.46 5.04 -0.48
CA ILE A 113 -5.79 4.87 0.12
C ILE A 113 -5.65 4.51 1.61
N MET A 114 -4.81 3.51 1.91
CA MET A 114 -4.69 3.00 3.27
C MET A 114 -3.97 3.97 4.21
N ASN A 115 -2.93 4.68 3.74
CA ASN A 115 -2.24 5.66 4.59
C ASN A 115 -3.16 6.79 5.02
N ASN A 116 -3.97 7.32 4.10
CA ASN A 116 -4.94 8.36 4.41
C ASN A 116 -5.97 7.89 5.44
N ILE A 117 -6.46 6.65 5.32
CA ILE A 117 -7.40 6.07 6.29
C ILE A 117 -6.71 5.87 7.66
N TYR A 118 -5.49 5.33 7.69
CA TYR A 118 -4.75 5.09 8.94
C TYR A 118 -4.38 6.39 9.68
N ASN A 119 -4.21 7.49 8.95
CA ASN A 119 -3.99 8.80 9.57
C ASN A 119 -5.23 9.27 10.35
N ALA A 120 -6.43 8.89 9.95
CA ALA A 120 -7.68 9.24 10.60
C ALA A 120 -8.14 8.21 11.64
N VAL A 121 -8.04 6.92 11.31
CA VAL A 121 -8.42 5.81 12.19
C VAL A 121 -7.25 5.46 13.10
N LYS A 122 -7.43 5.58 14.41
CA LYS A 122 -6.35 5.31 15.40
C LYS A 122 -6.47 3.96 16.10
N ASP A 123 -7.65 3.34 16.05
CA ASP A 123 -7.85 2.01 16.64
C ASP A 123 -7.22 0.93 15.73
N PRO A 124 -6.29 0.12 16.27
CA PRO A 124 -5.64 -0.94 15.48
C PRO A 124 -6.60 -2.01 14.97
N ALA A 125 -7.68 -2.32 15.71
CA ALA A 125 -8.66 -3.30 15.27
C ALA A 125 -9.48 -2.78 14.09
N GLU A 126 -9.85 -1.50 14.11
CA GLU A 126 -10.48 -0.80 12.98
C GLU A 126 -9.55 -0.73 11.77
N GLN A 127 -8.28 -0.34 11.97
CA GLN A 127 -7.28 -0.33 10.89
C GLN A 127 -7.16 -1.69 10.23
N LYS A 128 -7.09 -2.76 11.03
CA LYS A 128 -7.04 -4.13 10.53
C LYS A 128 -8.30 -4.50 9.74
N ALA A 129 -9.48 -4.18 10.25
CA ALA A 129 -10.75 -4.49 9.58
C ALA A 129 -10.84 -3.81 8.21
N VAL A 130 -10.46 -2.54 8.11
CA VAL A 130 -10.43 -1.79 6.85
C VAL A 130 -9.41 -2.38 5.88
N PHE A 131 -8.23 -2.72 6.38
CA PHE A 131 -7.19 -3.36 5.57
C PHE A 131 -7.66 -4.69 5.00
N ASP A 132 -8.31 -5.53 5.81
CA ASP A 132 -8.82 -6.82 5.39
C ASP A 132 -9.92 -6.66 4.30
N MET A 133 -10.81 -5.67 4.45
CA MET A 133 -11.79 -5.31 3.41
C MET A 133 -11.11 -4.86 2.12
N TYR A 134 -10.15 -3.92 2.20
CA TYR A 134 -9.41 -3.43 1.05
C TYR A 134 -8.67 -4.55 0.33
N ARG A 135 -7.91 -5.34 1.09
CA ARG A 135 -7.13 -6.44 0.57
C ARG A 135 -7.99 -7.55 -0.05
N GLY A 136 -9.10 -7.90 0.62
CA GLY A 136 -10.04 -8.92 0.13
C GLY A 136 -10.81 -8.48 -1.12
N ALA A 137 -11.04 -7.18 -1.28
CA ALA A 137 -11.71 -6.63 -2.46
C ALA A 137 -10.76 -6.52 -3.66
N MET A 138 -9.49 -6.18 -3.43
CA MET A 138 -8.49 -5.95 -4.47
C MET A 138 -8.15 -7.26 -5.19
N LYS A 139 -8.43 -7.33 -6.49
CA LYS A 139 -7.98 -8.42 -7.35
C LYS A 139 -6.61 -8.09 -7.96
N GLN A 140 -6.47 -6.90 -8.53
CA GLN A 140 -5.25 -6.48 -9.20
C GLN A 140 -5.19 -4.95 -9.33
N ALA A 141 -4.00 -4.38 -9.15
CA ALA A 141 -3.69 -3.05 -9.66
C ALA A 141 -3.41 -3.16 -11.17
N LEU A 142 -4.14 -2.40 -11.98
CA LEU A 142 -4.05 -2.50 -13.44
C LEU A 142 -2.97 -1.58 -14.00
N PHE A 143 -3.07 -0.28 -13.67
CA PHE A 143 -2.08 0.71 -14.06
C PHE A 143 -2.12 1.94 -13.17
N VAL A 144 -1.03 2.67 -13.20
CA VAL A 144 -0.90 4.03 -12.66
C VAL A 144 -0.22 4.87 -13.73
N ILE A 145 -0.84 5.96 -14.11
CA ILE A 145 -0.27 6.94 -15.06
C ILE A 145 -0.35 8.33 -14.47
N GLN A 146 0.57 9.19 -14.84
CA GLN A 146 0.58 10.61 -14.50
C GLN A 146 1.22 11.43 -15.61
N GLY A 147 0.86 12.69 -15.72
CA GLY A 147 1.46 13.56 -16.72
C GLY A 147 0.97 14.99 -16.64
N PRO A 148 1.50 15.88 -17.51
CA PRO A 148 1.00 17.23 -17.63
C PRO A 148 -0.40 17.24 -18.29
N MET A 149 -1.22 18.22 -17.93
CA MET A 149 -2.47 18.49 -18.64
C MET A 149 -2.13 19.10 -20.01
N VAL A 150 -2.41 18.38 -21.09
CA VAL A 150 -2.14 18.87 -22.46
C VAL A 150 -3.19 19.85 -22.93
N ALA A 151 -4.46 19.60 -22.62
CA ALA A 151 -5.59 20.46 -22.95
C ALA A 151 -6.74 20.25 -21.96
N ASP A 152 -7.43 21.33 -21.63
CA ASP A 152 -8.70 21.34 -20.93
C ASP A 152 -9.78 21.86 -21.91
N LEU A 153 -10.57 20.94 -22.46
CA LEU A 153 -11.57 21.28 -23.48
C LEU A 153 -12.83 21.95 -22.90
N SER A 154 -12.87 22.16 -21.58
CA SER A 154 -13.97 22.86 -20.92
C SER A 154 -13.77 24.38 -20.85
N LYS A 155 -12.61 24.86 -21.31
CA LYS A 155 -12.24 26.30 -21.28
C LYS A 155 -12.09 26.90 -22.64
#